data_e57486fc5db945af3be1c3a44aef0dc0
#
_entry.id   e57486fc5db945af3be1c3a44aef0dc0
#
_cell.length_a   1.000
_cell.length_b   1.000
_cell.length_c   1.000
_cell.angle_alpha   90.00
_cell.angle_beta   90.00
_cell.angle_gamma   90.00
#
_symmetry.space_group_name_H-M   'P 1'
#
loop_
_entity.id
_entity.type
_entity.pdbx_description
1 polymer ?
#
loop_
_entity_poly.entity_id
_entity_poly.type
_entity_poly.pdbx_seq_one_letter_code
_entity_poly.pdbx_strand_id
1 'polypeptide(L)'
;LLWVCSFCKMKLQTGKKTGGRMMQNLEQFLRLLTGHFDNREQFNQMQKAEKVYPLAEHVNTVCNDKIRDLPADFRGKFLVEESYYETNGKKHASAHLFLFTEEQDGVLLTSYEIPEGEDKNSFTYASMKPVDYGDLKKSEKFTPALYREKDGVWEGGSTSQFTPVMKFRLWERFSEACLEVSESIEVNGRRTFGYDDPIRYKRV
;
A
#
# COMPACT_ATOMS: atom_id res chain seq x y z
N LEU A 1 13.38 -25.45 64.29
CA LEU A 1 12.08 -24.82 64.08
C LEU A 1 11.89 -24.67 62.56
N LEU A 2 11.02 -25.53 62.02
CA LEU A 2 10.63 -25.62 60.60
C LEU A 2 9.77 -24.38 60.20
N TRP A 3 10.06 -23.80 59.08
CA TRP A 3 9.09 -22.99 58.30
C TRP A 3 8.97 -23.53 56.90
N VAL A 4 7.80 -24.10 56.61
CA VAL A 4 7.41 -24.62 55.28
C VAL A 4 6.87 -23.43 54.48
N CYS A 5 7.51 -23.07 53.39
CA CYS A 5 7.01 -22.04 52.48
C CYS A 5 6.21 -22.75 51.37
N SER A 6 4.90 -22.44 51.33
CA SER A 6 3.92 -22.99 50.40
C SER A 6 4.18 -22.47 48.99
N PHE A 7 4.49 -23.37 48.04
CA PHE A 7 4.61 -23.07 46.61
C PHE A 7 3.20 -22.85 46.03
N CYS A 8 2.86 -21.61 45.77
CA CYS A 8 1.70 -21.23 44.96
C CYS A 8 1.98 -21.58 43.49
N LYS A 9 1.38 -22.65 42.98
CA LYS A 9 1.39 -22.99 41.54
C LYS A 9 0.53 -22.00 40.79
N MET A 10 1.16 -21.03 40.18
CA MET A 10 0.53 -20.15 39.18
C MET A 10 0.37 -20.93 37.88
N LYS A 11 -0.86 -21.37 37.57
CA LYS A 11 -1.22 -21.92 36.26
C LYS A 11 -1.09 -20.79 35.23
N LEU A 12 -0.08 -20.88 34.34
CA LEU A 12 -0.08 -20.09 33.10
C LEU A 12 -1.27 -20.55 32.25
N GLN A 13 -2.29 -19.71 32.19
CA GLN A 13 -3.31 -19.83 31.14
C GLN A 13 -2.71 -19.25 29.85
N THR A 14 -2.24 -20.11 28.95
CA THR A 14 -1.95 -19.77 27.57
C THR A 14 -3.27 -19.61 26.82
N GLY A 15 -3.91 -18.46 26.94
CA GLY A 15 -5.08 -18.10 26.13
C GLY A 15 -4.63 -17.61 24.76
N LYS A 16 -4.90 -18.39 23.72
CA LYS A 16 -4.82 -17.95 22.32
C LYS A 16 -5.75 -16.75 22.09
N LYS A 17 -5.20 -15.52 22.11
CA LYS A 17 -5.84 -14.30 21.61
C LYS A 17 -5.08 -13.77 20.40
N THR A 18 -4.90 -14.61 19.38
CA THR A 18 -4.16 -14.19 18.17
C THR A 18 -5.05 -13.61 17.08
N GLY A 19 -6.29 -14.07 16.90
CA GLY A 19 -7.15 -13.67 15.79
C GLY A 19 -7.71 -12.24 15.87
N GLY A 20 -8.02 -11.71 17.07
CA GLY A 20 -8.64 -10.40 17.22
C GLY A 20 -7.66 -9.22 17.07
N ARG A 21 -6.38 -9.42 17.40
CA ARG A 21 -5.34 -8.38 17.27
C ARG A 21 -4.88 -8.21 15.81
N MET A 22 -4.88 -9.30 15.06
CA MET A 22 -4.48 -9.29 13.64
C MET A 22 -5.47 -8.49 12.78
N MET A 23 -6.80 -8.71 12.90
CA MET A 23 -7.79 -7.96 12.13
C MET A 23 -7.77 -6.43 12.40
N GLN A 24 -7.38 -6.01 13.60
CA GLN A 24 -7.26 -4.60 13.94
C GLN A 24 -6.12 -3.90 13.18
N ASN A 25 -5.03 -4.61 12.87
CA ASN A 25 -3.89 -4.03 12.18
C ASN A 25 -4.21 -3.72 10.71
N LEU A 26 -4.85 -4.64 9.97
CA LEU A 26 -5.24 -4.41 8.57
C LEU A 26 -6.30 -3.30 8.46
N GLU A 27 -7.27 -3.25 9.37
CA GLU A 27 -8.29 -2.21 9.38
C GLU A 27 -7.67 -0.82 9.66
N GLN A 28 -6.76 -0.73 10.64
CA GLN A 28 -6.05 0.50 10.94
C GLN A 28 -5.16 0.94 9.77
N PHE A 29 -4.42 0.02 9.16
CA PHE A 29 -3.62 0.25 7.98
C PHE A 29 -4.45 0.87 6.86
N LEU A 30 -5.56 0.21 6.50
CA LEU A 30 -6.43 0.67 5.42
C LEU A 30 -7.12 2.00 5.74
N ARG A 31 -7.52 2.23 6.98
CA ARG A 31 -8.09 3.52 7.41
C ARG A 31 -7.13 4.69 7.11
N LEU A 32 -5.83 4.46 7.26
CA LEU A 32 -4.81 5.47 6.97
C LEU A 32 -4.51 5.58 5.47
N LEU A 33 -4.56 4.47 4.73
CA LEU A 33 -4.17 4.41 3.33
C LEU A 33 -5.32 4.75 2.36
N THR A 34 -6.60 4.48 2.73
CA THR A 34 -7.75 4.74 1.85
C THR A 34 -8.18 6.20 1.89
N GLY A 35 -8.67 6.71 0.76
CA GLY A 35 -9.20 8.06 0.61
C GLY A 35 -8.58 8.81 -0.56
N HIS A 36 -8.80 10.12 -0.61
CA HIS A 36 -8.22 11.02 -1.59
C HIS A 36 -7.09 11.82 -0.96
N PHE A 37 -5.98 11.92 -1.66
CA PHE A 37 -4.76 12.58 -1.19
C PHE A 37 -4.16 13.43 -2.30
N ASP A 38 -3.62 14.60 -1.97
CA ASP A 38 -2.82 15.42 -2.88
C ASP A 38 -1.51 15.91 -2.23
N ASN A 39 -0.57 16.30 -3.08
CA ASN A 39 0.71 16.88 -2.64
C ASN A 39 0.74 18.40 -2.81
N ARG A 40 -0.39 19.08 -2.89
CA ARG A 40 -0.52 20.51 -3.25
C ARG A 40 0.35 21.42 -2.38
N GLU A 41 0.49 21.11 -1.10
CA GLU A 41 1.35 21.91 -0.20
C GLU A 41 2.81 21.81 -0.61
N GLN A 42 3.32 20.58 -0.83
CA GLN A 42 4.71 20.37 -1.28
C GLN A 42 4.93 20.92 -2.68
N PHE A 43 3.99 20.73 -3.59
CA PHE A 43 4.04 21.31 -4.94
C PHE A 43 4.21 22.84 -4.89
N ASN A 44 3.40 23.54 -4.10
CA ASN A 44 3.51 24.99 -3.95
C ASN A 44 4.85 25.44 -3.35
N GLN A 45 5.43 24.66 -2.43
CA GLN A 45 6.76 24.91 -1.88
C GLN A 45 7.85 24.77 -2.95
N MET A 46 7.75 23.72 -3.79
CA MET A 46 8.70 23.47 -4.87
C MET A 46 8.60 24.53 -5.97
N GLN A 47 7.37 24.97 -6.30
CA GLN A 47 7.18 26.09 -7.25
C GLN A 47 7.82 27.41 -6.76
N LYS A 48 7.68 27.74 -5.47
CA LYS A 48 8.36 28.91 -4.87
C LYS A 48 9.88 28.80 -4.89
N ALA A 49 10.40 27.57 -4.88
CA ALA A 49 11.84 27.29 -4.97
C ALA A 49 12.32 27.12 -6.43
N GLU A 50 11.46 27.45 -7.42
CA GLU A 50 11.73 27.31 -8.86
C GLU A 50 12.17 25.89 -9.28
N LYS A 51 11.70 24.87 -8.55
CA LYS A 51 11.98 23.47 -8.85
C LYS A 51 10.85 22.84 -9.67
N VAL A 52 11.21 22.10 -10.70
CA VAL A 52 10.25 21.26 -11.43
C VAL A 52 9.85 20.09 -10.52
N TYR A 53 8.56 20.01 -10.20
CA TYR A 53 7.99 19.00 -9.34
C TYR A 53 6.57 18.65 -9.80
N PRO A 54 6.09 17.42 -9.66
CA PRO A 54 4.75 17.05 -10.07
C PRO A 54 3.70 17.60 -9.11
N LEU A 55 2.58 18.05 -9.62
CA LEU A 55 1.33 18.03 -8.89
C LEU A 55 0.79 16.59 -8.97
N ALA A 56 0.54 15.98 -7.84
CA ALA A 56 0.20 14.58 -7.78
C ALA A 56 -1.02 14.34 -6.87
N GLU A 57 -1.85 13.39 -7.26
CA GLU A 57 -3.02 12.95 -6.49
C GLU A 57 -3.06 11.42 -6.45
N HIS A 58 -3.50 10.86 -5.31
CA HIS A 58 -3.82 9.45 -5.14
C HIS A 58 -5.25 9.30 -4.64
N VAL A 59 -6.00 8.39 -5.26
CA VAL A 59 -7.31 7.97 -4.78
C VAL A 59 -7.27 6.47 -4.52
N ASN A 60 -7.40 6.09 -3.25
CA ASN A 60 -7.28 4.72 -2.78
C ASN A 60 -8.63 4.22 -2.29
N THR A 61 -9.22 3.24 -2.98
CA THR A 61 -10.56 2.73 -2.68
C THR A 61 -10.55 1.21 -2.52
N VAL A 62 -11.02 0.71 -1.36
CA VAL A 62 -11.24 -0.73 -1.18
C VAL A 62 -12.33 -1.20 -2.13
N CYS A 63 -12.10 -2.30 -2.84
CA CYS A 63 -12.96 -2.78 -3.92
C CYS A 63 -13.42 -4.24 -3.76
N ASN A 64 -13.43 -4.80 -2.54
CA ASN A 64 -13.94 -6.16 -2.30
C ASN A 64 -15.40 -6.32 -2.75
N ASP A 65 -16.20 -5.26 -2.72
CA ASP A 65 -17.60 -5.22 -3.21
C ASP A 65 -17.72 -5.41 -4.73
N LYS A 66 -16.63 -5.24 -5.47
CA LYS A 66 -16.53 -5.50 -6.91
C LYS A 66 -16.02 -6.92 -7.23
N ILE A 67 -15.64 -7.71 -6.22
CA ILE A 67 -15.06 -9.04 -6.42
C ILE A 67 -16.06 -10.10 -5.92
N ARG A 68 -16.53 -10.92 -6.84
CA ARG A 68 -17.45 -12.01 -6.58
C ARG A 68 -16.70 -13.28 -6.16
N ASP A 69 -17.41 -14.20 -5.53
CA ASP A 69 -16.92 -15.54 -5.16
C ASP A 69 -15.65 -15.52 -4.29
N LEU A 70 -15.50 -14.48 -3.45
CA LEU A 70 -14.49 -14.47 -2.41
C LEU A 70 -14.74 -15.64 -1.44
N PRO A 71 -13.71 -16.42 -1.05
CA PRO A 71 -13.85 -17.47 -0.05
C PRO A 71 -14.50 -16.94 1.25
N ALA A 72 -15.33 -17.74 1.90
CA ALA A 72 -16.03 -17.32 3.12
C ALA A 72 -15.08 -16.93 4.27
N ASP A 73 -13.87 -17.47 4.27
CA ASP A 73 -12.80 -17.18 5.22
C ASP A 73 -11.77 -16.17 4.69
N PHE A 74 -12.01 -15.55 3.54
CA PHE A 74 -11.12 -14.55 2.96
C PHE A 74 -10.98 -13.35 3.89
N ARG A 75 -9.76 -13.00 4.24
CA ARG A 75 -9.43 -11.91 5.17
C ARG A 75 -8.74 -10.71 4.51
N GLY A 76 -8.33 -10.88 3.25
CA GLY A 76 -7.66 -9.83 2.52
C GLY A 76 -8.58 -8.67 2.11
N LYS A 77 -7.98 -7.56 1.75
CA LYS A 77 -8.68 -6.41 1.16
C LYS A 77 -8.04 -6.03 -0.15
N PHE A 78 -8.84 -6.09 -1.20
CA PHE A 78 -8.46 -5.54 -2.49
C PHE A 78 -8.69 -4.03 -2.51
N LEU A 79 -7.80 -3.33 -3.18
CA LEU A 79 -7.82 -1.87 -3.28
C LEU A 79 -7.44 -1.45 -4.70
N VAL A 80 -8.21 -0.55 -5.28
CA VAL A 80 -7.82 0.21 -6.47
C VAL A 80 -7.10 1.46 -6.02
N GLU A 81 -5.85 1.62 -6.46
CA GLU A 81 -5.10 2.87 -6.37
C GLU A 81 -5.15 3.57 -7.71
N GLU A 82 -5.62 4.81 -7.71
CA GLU A 82 -5.62 5.70 -8.86
C GLU A 82 -4.59 6.80 -8.60
N SER A 83 -3.60 6.91 -9.50
CA SER A 83 -2.52 7.88 -9.38
C SER A 83 -2.56 8.85 -10.54
N TYR A 84 -2.55 10.15 -10.23
CA TYR A 84 -2.61 11.24 -11.20
C TYR A 84 -1.41 12.17 -11.00
N TYR A 85 -0.70 12.46 -12.08
CA TYR A 85 0.47 13.34 -12.07
C TYR A 85 0.35 14.39 -13.16
N GLU A 86 0.71 15.62 -12.82
CA GLU A 86 0.87 16.70 -13.79
C GLU A 86 2.25 17.35 -13.61
N THR A 87 3.07 17.34 -14.67
CA THR A 87 4.39 17.97 -14.69
C THR A 87 4.54 18.77 -15.97
N ASN A 88 4.81 20.08 -15.87
CA ASN A 88 4.95 20.97 -17.01
C ASN A 88 3.75 20.91 -17.99
N GLY A 89 2.53 20.83 -17.46
CA GLY A 89 1.30 20.74 -18.25
C GLY A 89 1.03 19.38 -18.89
N LYS A 90 1.91 18.39 -18.70
CA LYS A 90 1.70 17.02 -19.15
C LYS A 90 1.05 16.20 -18.04
N LYS A 91 -0.12 15.65 -18.34
CA LYS A 91 -0.87 14.79 -17.43
C LYS A 91 -0.57 13.32 -17.70
N HIS A 92 -0.44 12.55 -16.64
CA HIS A 92 -0.30 11.12 -16.67
C HIS A 92 -1.21 10.52 -15.58
N ALA A 93 -1.90 9.44 -15.92
CA ALA A 93 -2.68 8.66 -14.97
C ALA A 93 -2.25 7.20 -15.03
N SER A 94 -2.26 6.54 -13.89
CA SER A 94 -2.08 5.10 -13.80
C SER A 94 -2.98 4.55 -12.70
N ALA A 95 -3.33 3.28 -12.82
CA ALA A 95 -4.08 2.59 -11.78
C ALA A 95 -3.46 1.24 -11.47
N HIS A 96 -3.61 0.85 -10.23
CA HIS A 96 -3.12 -0.42 -9.71
C HIS A 96 -4.22 -1.13 -8.94
N LEU A 97 -4.22 -2.47 -9.04
CA LEU A 97 -5.04 -3.33 -8.20
C LEU A 97 -4.13 -4.03 -7.21
N PHE A 98 -4.35 -3.78 -5.93
CA PHE A 98 -3.57 -4.34 -4.84
C PHE A 98 -4.43 -5.26 -3.97
N LEU A 99 -3.82 -6.30 -3.44
CA LEU A 99 -4.35 -7.09 -2.34
C LEU A 99 -3.50 -6.82 -1.10
N PHE A 100 -4.14 -6.43 -0.02
CA PHE A 100 -3.53 -6.33 1.31
C PHE A 100 -3.96 -7.51 2.17
N THR A 101 -2.96 -8.21 2.72
CA THR A 101 -3.16 -9.32 3.66
C THR A 101 -2.38 -9.07 4.94
N GLU A 102 -2.93 -9.54 6.05
CA GLU A 102 -2.23 -9.47 7.31
C GLU A 102 -1.24 -10.62 7.43
N GLU A 103 -0.02 -10.29 7.81
CA GLU A 103 1.07 -11.22 8.08
C GLU A 103 1.48 -11.14 9.56
N GLN A 104 2.29 -12.10 10.00
CA GLN A 104 2.75 -12.14 11.39
C GLN A 104 3.41 -10.83 11.85
N ASP A 105 4.16 -10.18 10.94
CA ASP A 105 5.00 -9.02 11.23
C ASP A 105 4.46 -7.72 10.62
N GLY A 106 3.24 -7.72 10.05
CA GLY A 106 2.70 -6.51 9.42
C GLY A 106 1.61 -6.76 8.39
N VAL A 107 1.55 -5.90 7.37
CA VAL A 107 0.62 -6.00 6.25
C VAL A 107 1.40 -6.17 4.95
N LEU A 108 1.05 -7.17 4.17
CA LEU A 108 1.66 -7.46 2.87
C LEU A 108 0.80 -6.91 1.75
N LEU A 109 1.40 -6.07 0.90
CA LEU A 109 0.85 -5.66 -0.38
C LEU A 109 1.29 -6.65 -1.45
N THR A 110 0.34 -7.19 -2.20
CA THR A 110 0.55 -7.98 -3.41
C THR A 110 -0.12 -7.30 -4.58
N SER A 111 0.64 -7.02 -5.64
CA SER A 111 0.10 -6.44 -6.88
C SER A 111 -0.65 -7.48 -7.69
N TYR A 112 -1.77 -7.07 -8.26
CA TYR A 112 -2.56 -7.84 -9.21
C TYR A 112 -2.60 -7.13 -10.56
N GLU A 113 -2.79 -7.89 -11.63
CA GLU A 113 -3.04 -7.32 -12.94
C GLU A 113 -4.42 -6.67 -12.95
N ILE A 114 -4.56 -5.59 -13.72
CA ILE A 114 -5.89 -5.01 -13.99
C ILE A 114 -6.75 -6.07 -14.67
N PRO A 115 -8.02 -6.24 -14.27
CA PRO A 115 -8.89 -7.28 -14.81
C PRO A 115 -8.96 -7.27 -16.33
N GLU A 116 -9.06 -8.46 -16.93
CA GLU A 116 -9.11 -8.61 -18.36
C GLU A 116 -10.32 -7.88 -18.97
N GLY A 117 -10.08 -7.14 -20.06
CA GLY A 117 -11.09 -6.32 -20.73
C GLY A 117 -11.27 -4.92 -20.14
N GLU A 118 -10.54 -4.56 -19.08
CA GLU A 118 -10.46 -3.18 -18.58
C GLU A 118 -9.28 -2.45 -19.23
N ASP A 119 -9.44 -1.15 -19.50
CA ASP A 119 -8.36 -0.30 -20.03
C ASP A 119 -7.48 0.23 -18.89
N LYS A 120 -6.21 -0.16 -18.89
CA LYS A 120 -5.23 0.23 -17.86
C LYS A 120 -5.03 1.75 -17.71
N ASN A 121 -5.31 2.53 -18.76
CA ASN A 121 -5.09 3.98 -18.75
C ASN A 121 -6.30 4.75 -18.20
N SER A 122 -7.46 4.11 -18.11
CA SER A 122 -8.70 4.72 -17.63
C SER A 122 -9.37 3.92 -16.52
N PHE A 123 -8.70 2.88 -16.01
CA PHE A 123 -9.22 2.05 -14.93
C PHE A 123 -9.33 2.86 -13.63
N THR A 124 -10.49 2.79 -13.01
CA THR A 124 -10.79 3.42 -11.72
C THR A 124 -11.69 2.50 -10.91
N TYR A 125 -11.79 2.72 -9.61
CA TYR A 125 -12.80 2.02 -8.81
C TYR A 125 -14.22 2.23 -9.38
N ALA A 126 -14.54 3.44 -9.82
CA ALA A 126 -15.86 3.76 -10.38
C ALA A 126 -16.15 3.00 -11.68
N SER A 127 -15.15 2.83 -12.56
CA SER A 127 -15.28 2.12 -13.83
C SER A 127 -15.15 0.59 -13.70
N MET A 128 -14.55 0.09 -12.61
CA MET A 128 -14.32 -1.33 -12.38
C MET A 128 -15.63 -2.11 -12.42
N LYS A 129 -15.70 -3.08 -13.33
CA LYS A 129 -16.79 -4.04 -13.41
C LYS A 129 -16.63 -5.14 -12.37
N PRO A 130 -17.73 -5.77 -11.92
CA PRO A 130 -17.63 -6.96 -11.07
C PRO A 130 -16.81 -8.06 -11.76
N VAL A 131 -15.83 -8.63 -11.03
CA VAL A 131 -14.93 -9.68 -11.49
C VAL A 131 -14.98 -10.86 -10.53
N ASP A 132 -14.86 -12.09 -11.03
CA ASP A 132 -14.79 -13.26 -10.19
C ASP A 132 -13.37 -13.40 -9.58
N TYR A 133 -13.30 -13.77 -8.32
CA TYR A 133 -12.02 -13.90 -7.61
C TYR A 133 -11.05 -14.86 -8.33
N GLY A 134 -11.60 -15.94 -8.94
CA GLY A 134 -10.81 -16.91 -9.71
C GLY A 134 -10.18 -16.35 -10.99
N ASP A 135 -10.69 -15.23 -11.52
CA ASP A 135 -10.17 -14.61 -12.74
C ASP A 135 -9.08 -13.57 -12.45
N LEU A 136 -8.92 -13.19 -11.18
CA LEU A 136 -7.88 -12.23 -10.78
C LEU A 136 -6.49 -12.87 -10.87
N LYS A 137 -5.58 -12.20 -11.56
CA LYS A 137 -4.21 -12.67 -11.78
C LYS A 137 -3.24 -11.86 -10.94
N LYS A 138 -2.45 -12.55 -10.11
CA LYS A 138 -1.34 -11.94 -9.40
C LYS A 138 -0.30 -11.44 -10.40
N SER A 139 0.21 -10.24 -10.22
CA SER A 139 1.28 -9.72 -11.06
C SER A 139 2.61 -10.39 -10.69
N GLU A 140 3.27 -10.99 -11.67
CA GLU A 140 4.61 -11.56 -11.50
C GLU A 140 5.71 -10.49 -11.59
N LYS A 141 5.35 -9.28 -12.03
CA LYS A 141 6.28 -8.18 -12.25
C LYS A 141 6.74 -7.53 -10.96
N PHE A 142 5.83 -7.45 -9.96
CA PHE A 142 6.10 -6.74 -8.73
C PHE A 142 6.38 -7.69 -7.56
N THR A 143 7.49 -7.45 -6.89
CA THR A 143 7.79 -8.09 -5.61
C THR A 143 6.82 -7.57 -4.55
N PRO A 144 6.17 -8.43 -3.75
CA PRO A 144 5.31 -7.97 -2.66
C PRO A 144 6.04 -7.05 -1.69
N ALA A 145 5.33 -6.04 -1.17
CA ALA A 145 5.87 -5.09 -0.21
C ALA A 145 5.29 -5.36 1.18
N LEU A 146 6.17 -5.53 2.16
CA LEU A 146 5.77 -5.73 3.56
C LEU A 146 5.86 -4.42 4.32
N TYR A 147 4.75 -4.03 4.93
CA TYR A 147 4.64 -2.84 5.78
C TYR A 147 4.62 -3.24 7.24
N ARG A 148 5.39 -2.51 8.06
CA ARG A 148 5.44 -2.67 9.51
C ARG A 148 4.98 -1.40 10.21
N GLU A 149 4.28 -1.58 11.32
CA GLU A 149 3.86 -0.45 12.15
C GLU A 149 4.87 -0.23 13.28
N LYS A 150 5.19 1.05 13.50
CA LYS A 150 5.93 1.49 14.68
C LYS A 150 5.44 2.87 15.10
N ASP A 151 4.99 2.97 16.34
CA ASP A 151 4.58 4.24 16.98
C ASP A 151 3.51 5.02 16.17
N GLY A 152 2.54 4.30 15.59
CA GLY A 152 1.45 4.87 14.78
C GLY A 152 1.83 5.18 13.33
N VAL A 153 3.04 4.81 12.91
CA VAL A 153 3.54 5.00 11.55
C VAL A 153 3.72 3.66 10.87
N TRP A 154 3.12 3.50 9.70
CA TRP A 154 3.36 2.37 8.81
C TRP A 154 4.46 2.70 7.82
N GLU A 155 5.38 1.77 7.62
CA GLU A 155 6.47 1.92 6.67
C GLU A 155 6.74 0.59 5.98
N GLY A 156 6.93 0.64 4.66
CA GLY A 156 7.24 -0.55 3.87
C GLY A 156 7.62 -0.23 2.44
N GLY A 157 7.89 -1.28 1.70
CA GLY A 157 8.25 -1.16 0.30
C GLY A 157 8.87 -2.42 -0.26
N SER A 158 9.25 -2.36 -1.51
CA SER A 158 9.89 -3.48 -2.21
C SER A 158 10.83 -3.02 -3.32
N THR A 159 11.64 -3.94 -3.80
CA THR A 159 12.42 -3.77 -5.03
C THR A 159 12.05 -4.88 -6.00
N SER A 160 11.60 -4.49 -7.18
CA SER A 160 11.18 -5.39 -8.25
C SER A 160 12.16 -5.35 -9.42
N GLN A 161 12.59 -6.50 -9.88
CA GLN A 161 13.46 -6.62 -11.04
C GLN A 161 12.61 -6.84 -12.29
N PHE A 162 12.36 -5.78 -13.07
CA PHE A 162 11.51 -5.86 -14.27
C PHE A 162 12.20 -6.52 -15.45
N THR A 163 13.50 -6.26 -15.60
CA THR A 163 14.37 -6.91 -16.59
C THR A 163 15.78 -7.05 -15.98
N PRO A 164 16.72 -7.78 -16.60
CA PRO A 164 18.09 -7.86 -16.07
C PRO A 164 18.77 -6.52 -15.80
N VAL A 165 18.31 -5.44 -16.46
CA VAL A 165 18.90 -4.10 -16.35
C VAL A 165 17.97 -3.05 -15.73
N MET A 166 16.69 -3.38 -15.52
CA MET A 166 15.69 -2.44 -15.04
C MET A 166 15.15 -2.86 -13.67
N LYS A 167 15.25 -1.98 -12.69
CA LYS A 167 14.69 -2.13 -11.34
C LYS A 167 13.66 -1.06 -11.07
N PHE A 168 12.60 -1.45 -10.39
CA PHE A 168 11.63 -0.56 -9.77
C PHE A 168 11.76 -0.67 -8.24
N ARG A 169 11.74 0.47 -7.56
CA ARG A 169 11.70 0.53 -6.10
C ARG A 169 10.47 1.31 -5.67
N LEU A 170 9.75 0.74 -4.73
CA LEU A 170 8.66 1.39 -4.00
C LEU A 170 9.08 1.50 -2.54
N TRP A 171 8.86 2.67 -1.96
CA TRP A 171 8.90 2.90 -0.52
C TRP A 171 7.76 3.84 -0.14
N GLU A 172 7.05 3.47 0.91
CA GLU A 172 5.95 4.26 1.43
C GLU A 172 6.02 4.34 2.95
N ARG A 173 5.62 5.48 3.46
CA ARG A 173 5.50 5.74 4.89
C ARG A 173 4.26 6.58 5.13
N PHE A 174 3.37 6.15 6.03
CA PHE A 174 2.15 6.89 6.28
C PHE A 174 1.65 6.79 7.72
N SER A 175 0.90 7.80 8.10
CA SER A 175 0.29 7.99 9.41
C SER A 175 -0.98 8.83 9.28
N GLU A 176 -1.57 9.25 10.39
CA GLU A 176 -2.66 10.24 10.37
C GLU A 176 -2.25 11.58 9.72
N ALA A 177 -0.96 11.93 9.74
CA ALA A 177 -0.49 13.25 9.30
C ALA A 177 -0.29 13.34 7.79
N CYS A 178 0.25 12.31 7.16
CA CYS A 178 0.58 12.30 5.75
C CYS A 178 0.84 10.89 5.22
N LEU A 179 0.81 10.75 3.89
CA LEU A 179 1.31 9.63 3.11
C LEU A 179 2.54 10.13 2.35
N GLU A 180 3.68 9.47 2.54
CA GLU A 180 4.94 9.71 1.82
C GLU A 180 5.19 8.54 0.88
N VAL A 181 5.39 8.83 -0.41
CA VAL A 181 5.63 7.83 -1.44
C VAL A 181 6.91 8.16 -2.19
N SER A 182 7.80 7.19 -2.30
CA SER A 182 8.99 7.26 -3.15
C SER A 182 8.98 6.10 -4.12
N GLU A 183 8.91 6.43 -5.39
CA GLU A 183 9.05 5.48 -6.49
C GLU A 183 10.27 5.85 -7.33
N SER A 184 11.03 4.85 -7.75
CA SER A 184 12.13 5.06 -8.67
C SER A 184 12.31 3.91 -9.65
N ILE A 185 12.74 4.26 -10.87
CA ILE A 185 13.18 3.30 -11.87
C ILE A 185 14.67 3.54 -12.15
N GLU A 186 15.42 2.46 -12.07
CA GLU A 186 16.84 2.43 -12.46
C GLU A 186 17.00 1.56 -13.70
N VAL A 187 17.77 2.04 -14.67
CA VAL A 187 18.19 1.28 -15.85
C VAL A 187 19.70 1.29 -15.92
N ASN A 188 20.33 0.12 -15.96
CA ASN A 188 21.79 -0.04 -15.90
C ASN A 188 22.43 0.71 -14.71
N GLY A 189 21.80 0.69 -13.53
CA GLY A 189 22.26 1.36 -12.32
C GLY A 189 22.09 2.88 -12.31
N ARG A 190 21.49 3.48 -13.32
CA ARG A 190 21.19 4.93 -13.38
C ARG A 190 19.70 5.16 -13.16
N ARG A 191 19.35 6.06 -12.23
CA ARG A 191 17.96 6.47 -12.02
C ARG A 191 17.45 7.21 -13.28
N THR A 192 16.34 6.72 -13.83
CA THR A 192 15.66 7.30 -15.00
C THR A 192 14.30 7.89 -14.66
N PHE A 193 13.75 7.52 -13.49
CA PHE A 193 12.50 8.05 -12.95
C PHE A 193 12.60 8.13 -11.41
N GLY A 194 11.84 9.06 -10.83
CA GLY A 194 11.75 9.28 -9.39
C GLY A 194 12.43 10.58 -8.95
N TYR A 195 12.20 10.93 -7.70
CA TYR A 195 12.65 12.18 -7.07
C TYR A 195 13.62 11.87 -5.93
N ASP A 196 14.40 12.89 -5.50
CA ASP A 196 15.32 12.73 -4.37
C ASP A 196 14.57 12.67 -3.05
N ASP A 197 13.52 13.49 -2.93
CA ASP A 197 12.63 13.50 -1.79
C ASP A 197 11.33 12.75 -2.09
N PRO A 198 10.72 12.04 -1.12
CA PRO A 198 9.40 11.44 -1.28
C PRO A 198 8.33 12.50 -1.64
N ILE A 199 7.36 12.09 -2.42
CA ILE A 199 6.15 12.89 -2.60
C ILE A 199 5.32 12.77 -1.32
N ARG A 200 4.99 13.92 -0.72
CA ARG A 200 4.23 14.01 0.52
C ARG A 200 2.81 14.43 0.22
N TYR A 201 1.91 13.49 0.45
CA TYR A 201 0.50 13.70 0.24
C TYR A 201 -0.20 13.99 1.55
N LYS A 202 -1.20 14.85 1.50
CA LYS A 202 -2.17 15.08 2.58
C LYS A 202 -3.55 14.64 2.13
N ARG A 203 -4.35 14.18 3.06
CA ARG A 203 -5.75 13.83 2.82
C ARG A 203 -6.53 15.10 2.47
N VAL A 204 -7.38 15.01 1.43
CA VAL A 204 -8.27 16.08 0.95
C VAL A 204 -9.69 15.87 1.45
#